data_bc205110d3be73edfc813af0153f7565
#
_entry.id   bc205110d3be73edfc813af0153f7565
#
_cell.length_a   1.000
_cell.length_b   1.000
_cell.length_c   1.000
_cell.angle_alpha   90.00
_cell.angle_beta   90.00
_cell.angle_gamma   90.00
#
_symmetry.space_group_name_H-M   'P 1'
#
loop_
_entity.id
_entity.type
_entity.pdbx_description
1 polymer ?
#
loop_
_entity_poly.entity_id
_entity_poly.type
_entity_poly.pdbx_seq_one_letter_code
_entity_poly.pdbx_strand_id
1 'polypeptide(L)'
;LTGIGIIIFLKQIPHFFGYDSNPEGDFAFFQIDGENTFSEIFNALNHIDPGASLIGLISLTILLVWGSILSKKGKIFQIIQGPLVAVIIGIIYFVLTSGNNLWGISSIHLVSVPVPGDASSFFAQFSLPNFQAISNIQVWITGFTIALVASLETLLCVEATDKLDPEKRVTPTNRELFAQGFGNIISGLIGGLPITQVIVRSSANIQSGGKTKMSSIIHGFLLLISVLIIPTILNKIPLSVLAAILLIVGYKLAKPSLFSEMIKKGWKQFLPFIVTVIAIVFTNLLFGISLGLIVGVFVVIIKSFQNSHFLHKEDN
;
A
#
# COMPACT_ATOMS: atom_id res chain seq x y z
N LEU A 1 -9.75 -3.49 -0.37
CA LEU A 1 -9.01 -2.24 -0.56
C LEU A 1 -9.38 -1.18 0.48
N THR A 2 -10.68 -0.92 0.76
CA THR A 2 -11.12 0.11 1.73
C THR A 2 -10.58 -0.14 3.14
N GLY A 3 -10.64 -1.38 3.64
CA GLY A 3 -10.05 -1.75 4.94
C GLY A 3 -8.55 -1.51 5.01
N ILE A 4 -7.82 -1.86 3.93
CA ILE A 4 -6.38 -1.58 3.81
C ILE A 4 -6.13 -0.07 3.84
N GLY A 5 -6.94 0.72 3.12
CA GLY A 5 -6.83 2.17 3.12
C GLY A 5 -6.99 2.79 4.51
N ILE A 6 -7.93 2.28 5.32
CA ILE A 6 -8.14 2.73 6.70
C ILE A 6 -6.92 2.38 7.58
N ILE A 7 -6.41 1.15 7.48
CA ILE A 7 -5.21 0.75 8.25
C ILE A 7 -4.02 1.61 7.88
N ILE A 8 -3.74 1.77 6.57
CA ILE A 8 -2.65 2.64 6.12
C ILE A 8 -2.81 4.04 6.71
N PHE A 9 -4.02 4.60 6.62
CA PHE A 9 -4.28 5.94 7.15
C PHE A 9 -4.00 6.02 8.66
N LEU A 10 -4.51 5.09 9.45
CA LEU A 10 -4.34 5.09 10.91
C LEU A 10 -2.88 4.86 11.31
N LYS A 11 -2.19 3.90 10.69
CA LYS A 11 -0.80 3.55 10.99
C LYS A 11 0.21 4.63 10.56
N GLN A 12 -0.15 5.51 9.64
CA GLN A 12 0.73 6.61 9.23
C GLN A 12 0.61 7.86 10.09
N ILE A 13 -0.39 7.96 10.97
CA ILE A 13 -0.54 9.09 11.89
C ILE A 13 0.66 9.20 12.85
N PRO A 14 1.14 8.13 13.53
CA PRO A 14 2.32 8.20 14.38
C PRO A 14 3.56 8.67 13.63
N HIS A 15 3.87 8.07 12.48
CA HIS A 15 5.02 8.43 11.65
C HIS A 15 4.96 9.89 11.14
N PHE A 16 3.75 10.40 10.88
CA PHE A 16 3.56 11.79 10.49
C PHE A 16 4.00 12.77 11.58
N PHE A 17 3.82 12.42 12.85
CA PHE A 17 4.24 13.21 14.01
C PHE A 17 5.68 12.90 14.48
N GLY A 18 6.37 11.99 13.81
CA GLY A 18 7.73 11.58 14.17
C GLY A 18 7.78 10.59 15.34
N TYR A 19 6.74 9.77 15.50
CA TYR A 19 6.74 8.65 16.42
C TYR A 19 6.94 7.36 15.64
N ASP A 20 8.19 6.91 15.54
CA ASP A 20 8.63 5.78 14.70
C ASP A 20 9.06 4.58 15.56
N SER A 21 8.28 4.24 16.60
CA SER A 21 8.54 3.10 17.48
C SER A 21 8.30 1.75 16.79
N ASN A 22 7.39 1.71 15.84
CA ASN A 22 7.05 0.52 15.08
C ASN A 22 7.57 0.59 13.66
N PRO A 23 7.95 -0.56 13.05
CA PRO A 23 8.41 -0.59 11.68
C PRO A 23 7.26 -0.25 10.71
N GLU A 24 7.55 0.53 9.69
CA GLU A 24 6.62 0.77 8.59
C GLU A 24 6.19 -0.55 7.95
N GLY A 25 4.88 -0.73 7.75
CA GLY A 25 4.32 -1.91 7.10
C GLY A 25 3.75 -2.97 8.05
N ASP A 26 3.82 -2.80 9.35
CA ASP A 26 3.03 -3.62 10.28
C ASP A 26 1.56 -3.17 10.24
N PHE A 27 0.72 -3.99 9.59
CA PHE A 27 -0.72 -3.75 9.47
C PHE A 27 -1.56 -4.53 10.48
N ALA A 28 -0.95 -5.21 11.45
CA ALA A 28 -1.66 -5.87 12.51
C ALA A 28 -2.24 -4.84 13.50
N PHE A 29 -3.45 -5.11 14.01
CA PHE A 29 -4.05 -4.26 15.03
C PHE A 29 -3.27 -4.32 16.35
N PHE A 30 -2.92 -5.54 16.80
CA PHE A 30 -2.04 -5.78 17.93
C PHE A 30 -0.61 -5.93 17.45
N GLN A 31 0.28 -5.17 18.03
CA GLN A 31 1.70 -5.09 17.69
C GLN A 31 2.54 -5.97 18.61
N ILE A 32 3.77 -6.24 18.18
CA ILE A 32 4.70 -7.13 18.92
C ILE A 32 5.11 -6.51 20.27
N ASP A 33 5.11 -5.19 20.37
CA ASP A 33 5.43 -4.43 21.59
C ASP A 33 4.30 -4.39 22.63
N GLY A 34 3.14 -5.01 22.32
CA GLY A 34 1.95 -5.05 23.17
C GLY A 34 1.01 -3.85 23.00
N GLU A 35 1.33 -2.90 22.12
CA GLU A 35 0.47 -1.80 21.76
C GLU A 35 -0.58 -2.21 20.73
N ASN A 36 -1.56 -1.36 20.50
CA ASN A 36 -2.50 -1.46 19.42
C ASN A 36 -2.53 -0.16 18.60
N THR A 37 -3.09 -0.23 17.41
CA THR A 37 -3.13 0.92 16.49
C THR A 37 -3.66 2.22 17.12
N PHE A 38 -4.59 2.15 18.05
CA PHE A 38 -5.13 3.36 18.69
C PHE A 38 -4.25 3.85 19.85
N SER A 39 -3.68 2.93 20.68
CA SER A 39 -2.74 3.34 21.73
C SER A 39 -1.51 4.00 21.14
N GLU A 40 -1.00 3.49 20.01
CA GLU A 40 0.12 4.06 19.28
C GLU A 40 -0.16 5.51 18.82
N ILE A 41 -1.38 5.79 18.29
CA ILE A 41 -1.79 7.15 17.92
C ILE A 41 -1.82 8.08 19.13
N PHE A 42 -2.33 7.60 20.28
CA PHE A 42 -2.35 8.41 21.51
C PHE A 42 -0.93 8.67 22.03
N ASN A 43 -0.04 7.67 21.98
CA ASN A 43 1.36 7.82 22.38
C ASN A 43 2.11 8.79 21.46
N ALA A 44 1.85 8.73 20.16
CA ALA A 44 2.41 9.68 19.19
C ALA A 44 2.04 11.14 19.51
N LEU A 45 0.81 11.41 19.96
CA LEU A 45 0.38 12.76 20.34
C LEU A 45 1.11 13.29 21.58
N ASN A 46 1.65 12.39 22.42
CA ASN A 46 2.45 12.76 23.60
C ASN A 46 3.95 12.94 23.30
N HIS A 47 4.41 12.42 22.12
CA HIS A 47 5.81 12.43 21.72
C HIS A 47 6.00 13.06 20.33
N ILE A 48 5.38 14.23 20.12
CA ILE A 48 5.44 14.94 18.84
C ILE A 48 6.85 15.49 18.62
N ASP A 49 7.49 15.09 17.52
CA ASP A 49 8.71 15.73 17.01
C ASP A 49 8.34 16.97 16.18
N PRO A 50 8.76 18.19 16.60
CA PRO A 50 8.41 19.41 15.88
C PRO A 50 8.93 19.46 14.46
N GLY A 51 10.16 18.96 14.21
CA GLY A 51 10.78 18.96 12.89
C GLY A 51 10.06 18.01 11.93
N ALA A 52 9.82 16.77 12.35
CA ALA A 52 9.08 15.77 11.57
C ALA A 52 7.65 16.22 11.29
N SER A 53 6.94 16.76 12.30
CA SER A 53 5.57 17.24 12.15
C SER A 53 5.47 18.42 11.17
N LEU A 54 6.41 19.36 11.24
CA LEU A 54 6.43 20.54 10.34
C LEU A 54 6.62 20.10 8.88
N ILE A 55 7.62 19.25 8.59
CA ILE A 55 7.84 18.80 7.22
C ILE A 55 6.72 17.87 6.74
N GLY A 56 6.13 17.06 7.62
CA GLY A 56 4.94 16.28 7.34
C GLY A 56 3.77 17.18 6.89
N LEU A 57 3.50 18.26 7.63
CA LEU A 57 2.44 19.23 7.30
C LEU A 57 2.71 19.97 5.98
N ILE A 58 3.95 20.40 5.74
CA ILE A 58 4.36 21.00 4.47
C ILE A 58 4.12 20.01 3.33
N SER A 59 4.56 18.77 3.48
CA SER A 59 4.39 17.71 2.47
C SER A 59 2.91 17.41 2.19
N LEU A 60 2.10 17.29 3.23
CA LEU A 60 0.65 17.10 3.10
C LEU A 60 -0.01 18.25 2.34
N THR A 61 0.37 19.49 2.66
CA THR A 61 -0.12 20.68 1.98
C THR A 61 0.25 20.68 0.51
N ILE A 62 1.51 20.36 0.18
CA ILE A 62 1.98 20.24 -1.20
C ILE A 62 1.14 19.20 -1.95
N LEU A 63 0.92 18.02 -1.37
CA LEU A 63 0.16 16.93 -1.99
C LEU A 63 -1.30 17.31 -2.25
N LEU A 64 -1.95 17.98 -1.29
CA LEU A 64 -3.33 18.46 -1.42
C LEU A 64 -3.47 19.55 -2.49
N VAL A 65 -2.58 20.53 -2.50
CA VAL A 65 -2.56 21.62 -3.50
C VAL A 65 -2.23 21.06 -4.89
N TRP A 66 -1.26 20.14 -4.96
CA TRP A 66 -0.89 19.50 -6.22
C TRP A 66 -2.04 18.71 -6.81
N GLY A 67 -2.69 17.86 -6.01
CA GLY A 67 -3.78 17.00 -6.45
C GLY A 67 -5.06 17.77 -6.83
N SER A 68 -5.38 18.85 -6.11
CA SER A 68 -6.63 19.61 -6.30
C SER A 68 -6.52 20.73 -7.33
N ILE A 69 -5.38 21.41 -7.40
CA ILE A 69 -5.19 22.66 -8.15
C ILE A 69 -4.17 22.51 -9.27
N LEU A 70 -2.92 22.16 -8.92
CA LEU A 70 -1.80 22.23 -9.86
C LEU A 70 -1.88 21.19 -10.98
N SER A 71 -2.28 19.98 -10.68
CA SER A 71 -2.45 18.91 -11.69
C SER A 71 -3.43 19.27 -12.82
N LYS A 72 -4.32 20.24 -12.58
CA LYS A 72 -5.31 20.74 -13.56
C LYS A 72 -4.80 21.93 -14.37
N LYS A 73 -3.71 22.59 -13.96
CA LYS A 73 -3.24 23.84 -14.57
C LYS A 73 -2.31 23.67 -15.78
N GLY A 74 -1.77 22.46 -16.03
CA GLY A 74 -0.91 22.27 -17.21
C GLY A 74 -0.21 20.92 -17.26
N LYS A 75 0.27 20.55 -18.46
CA LYS A 75 0.95 19.26 -18.72
C LYS A 75 2.18 19.02 -17.84
N ILE A 76 2.95 20.06 -17.52
CA ILE A 76 4.14 19.97 -16.67
C ILE A 76 3.76 19.44 -15.27
N PHE A 77 2.68 19.95 -14.68
CA PHE A 77 2.21 19.53 -13.36
C PHE A 77 1.55 18.13 -13.34
N GLN A 78 1.22 17.60 -14.52
CA GLN A 78 0.77 16.21 -14.67
C GLN A 78 1.97 15.25 -14.79
N ILE A 79 3.08 15.69 -15.38
CA ILE A 79 4.32 14.91 -15.50
C ILE A 79 5.07 14.88 -14.18
N ILE A 80 5.27 16.06 -13.55
CA ILE A 80 5.89 16.16 -12.22
C ILE A 80 4.81 15.84 -11.18
N GLN A 81 4.97 14.73 -10.48
CA GLN A 81 4.00 14.30 -9.49
C GLN A 81 4.27 14.94 -8.12
N GLY A 82 3.19 15.31 -7.41
CA GLY A 82 3.26 15.92 -6.08
C GLY A 82 4.14 15.16 -5.08
N PRO A 83 4.07 13.83 -4.99
CA PRO A 83 4.95 13.03 -4.12
C PRO A 83 6.43 13.26 -4.36
N LEU A 84 6.87 13.38 -5.62
CA LEU A 84 8.27 13.67 -5.94
C LEU A 84 8.70 15.03 -5.39
N VAL A 85 7.85 16.04 -5.53
CA VAL A 85 8.12 17.40 -5.02
C VAL A 85 8.17 17.40 -3.49
N ALA A 86 7.26 16.70 -2.83
CA ALA A 86 7.26 16.57 -1.38
C ALA A 86 8.57 15.91 -0.88
N VAL A 87 9.02 14.83 -1.52
CA VAL A 87 10.29 14.16 -1.17
C VAL A 87 11.49 15.08 -1.36
N ILE A 88 11.58 15.80 -2.49
CA ILE A 88 12.70 16.73 -2.74
C ILE A 88 12.72 17.83 -1.67
N ILE A 89 11.56 18.42 -1.34
CA ILE A 89 11.47 19.45 -0.31
C ILE A 89 11.81 18.88 1.07
N GLY A 90 11.41 17.63 1.36
CA GLY A 90 11.79 16.94 2.59
C GLY A 90 13.28 16.75 2.74
N ILE A 91 13.98 16.35 1.67
CA ILE A 91 15.44 16.22 1.67
C ILE A 91 16.10 17.59 1.89
N ILE A 92 15.62 18.62 1.19
CA ILE A 92 16.16 19.99 1.34
C ILE A 92 15.95 20.48 2.78
N TYR A 93 14.76 20.29 3.34
CA TYR A 93 14.45 20.64 4.73
C TYR A 93 15.42 19.97 5.70
N PHE A 94 15.61 18.64 5.59
CA PHE A 94 16.55 17.89 6.42
C PHE A 94 17.97 18.46 6.32
N VAL A 95 18.46 18.74 5.13
CA VAL A 95 19.82 19.30 4.93
C VAL A 95 19.95 20.68 5.55
N LEU A 96 18.94 21.55 5.42
CA LEU A 96 18.97 22.91 5.96
C LEU A 96 18.80 22.97 7.48
N THR A 97 18.08 22.02 8.08
CA THR A 97 17.82 21.99 9.53
C THR A 97 18.76 21.07 10.28
N SER A 98 19.67 20.38 9.59
CA SER A 98 20.68 19.52 10.19
C SER A 98 21.52 20.29 11.23
N GLY A 99 21.53 19.78 12.47
CA GLY A 99 22.21 20.41 13.61
C GLY A 99 21.35 21.44 14.40
N ASN A 100 20.10 21.67 14.00
CA ASN A 100 19.18 22.47 14.82
C ASN A 100 18.49 21.59 15.87
N ASN A 101 18.53 22.01 17.13
CA ASN A 101 17.97 21.22 18.24
C ASN A 101 16.45 21.13 18.26
N LEU A 102 15.73 22.12 17.70
CA LEU A 102 14.26 22.20 17.75
C LEU A 102 13.60 21.75 16.44
N TRP A 103 14.19 22.11 15.31
CA TRP A 103 13.61 21.87 13.98
C TRP A 103 14.37 20.81 13.17
N GLY A 104 15.51 20.34 13.69
CA GLY A 104 16.26 19.24 13.10
C GLY A 104 15.55 17.91 13.25
N ILE A 105 15.67 17.06 12.24
CA ILE A 105 15.11 15.70 12.25
C ILE A 105 16.21 14.73 12.69
N SER A 106 15.92 13.91 13.69
CA SER A 106 16.83 12.86 14.12
C SER A 106 16.99 11.76 13.04
N SER A 107 18.15 11.12 13.01
CA SER A 107 18.44 10.04 12.05
C SER A 107 17.48 8.84 12.18
N ILE A 108 16.84 8.65 13.32
CA ILE A 108 15.84 7.59 13.52
C ILE A 108 14.54 7.85 12.75
N HIS A 109 14.26 9.11 12.39
CA HIS A 109 13.08 9.53 11.63
C HIS A 109 13.37 9.65 10.13
N LEU A 110 14.45 9.04 9.65
CA LEU A 110 14.83 9.00 8.25
C LEU A 110 14.71 7.59 7.68
N VAL A 111 14.54 7.52 6.37
CA VAL A 111 14.63 6.27 5.63
C VAL A 111 16.00 5.63 5.84
N SER A 112 16.03 4.33 6.07
CA SER A 112 17.25 3.55 6.25
C SER A 112 17.38 2.47 5.18
N VAL A 113 18.03 2.82 4.06
CA VAL A 113 18.40 1.88 3.01
C VAL A 113 19.84 1.47 3.20
N PRO A 114 20.18 0.18 3.17
CA PRO A 114 21.56 -0.28 3.21
C PRO A 114 22.41 0.39 2.12
N VAL A 115 23.57 0.94 2.50
CA VAL A 115 24.51 1.56 1.55
C VAL A 115 25.64 0.57 1.30
N PRO A 116 25.66 -0.13 0.15
CA PRO A 116 26.74 -1.04 -0.15
C PRO A 116 28.03 -0.25 -0.45
N GLY A 117 29.13 -0.62 0.22
CA GLY A 117 30.43 0.01 -0.03
C GLY A 117 31.09 -0.48 -1.31
N ASP A 118 30.77 -1.71 -1.73
CA ASP A 118 31.28 -2.37 -2.92
C ASP A 118 30.26 -3.36 -3.50
N ALA A 119 30.59 -3.96 -4.64
CA ALA A 119 29.75 -4.96 -5.28
C ALA A 119 29.56 -6.22 -4.39
N SER A 120 30.56 -6.60 -3.62
CA SER A 120 30.47 -7.76 -2.71
C SER A 120 29.45 -7.51 -1.61
N SER A 121 29.48 -6.34 -0.97
CA SER A 121 28.54 -5.94 0.07
C SER A 121 27.09 -5.79 -0.46
N PHE A 122 26.94 -5.41 -1.74
CA PHE A 122 25.64 -5.40 -2.39
C PHE A 122 25.07 -6.82 -2.53
N PHE A 123 25.87 -7.76 -3.06
CA PHE A 123 25.40 -9.14 -3.20
C PHE A 123 25.22 -9.85 -1.87
N ALA A 124 25.93 -9.45 -0.81
CA ALA A 124 25.74 -9.98 0.54
C ALA A 124 24.40 -9.62 1.18
N GLN A 125 23.67 -8.65 0.63
CA GLN A 125 22.31 -8.29 1.08
C GLN A 125 21.24 -9.27 0.60
N PHE A 126 21.54 -10.08 -0.43
CA PHE A 126 20.60 -11.11 -0.88
C PHE A 126 20.60 -12.27 0.10
N SER A 127 19.45 -12.62 0.62
CA SER A 127 19.28 -13.77 1.49
C SER A 127 18.70 -14.95 0.72
N LEU A 128 19.42 -16.09 0.76
CA LEU A 128 18.92 -17.31 0.15
C LEU A 128 17.86 -17.99 1.04
N PRO A 129 16.91 -18.73 0.47
CA PRO A 129 15.90 -19.44 1.22
C PRO A 129 16.52 -20.47 2.18
N ASN A 130 15.99 -20.51 3.39
CA ASN A 130 16.31 -21.58 4.33
C ASN A 130 15.46 -22.83 4.03
N PHE A 131 15.98 -23.76 3.23
CA PHE A 131 15.28 -24.98 2.86
C PHE A 131 14.99 -25.92 4.05
N GLN A 132 15.68 -25.78 5.18
CA GLN A 132 15.36 -26.54 6.39
C GLN A 132 13.99 -26.16 6.98
N ALA A 133 13.52 -24.97 6.70
CA ALA A 133 12.23 -24.50 7.16
C ALA A 133 11.02 -25.12 6.41
N ILE A 134 11.26 -25.90 5.35
CA ILE A 134 10.19 -26.59 4.59
C ILE A 134 9.37 -27.54 5.48
N SER A 135 9.97 -28.13 6.51
CA SER A 135 9.28 -28.99 7.47
C SER A 135 8.34 -28.24 8.43
N ASN A 136 8.46 -26.90 8.50
CA ASN A 136 7.61 -26.07 9.36
C ASN A 136 6.27 -25.78 8.66
N ILE A 137 5.17 -26.30 9.20
CA ILE A 137 3.81 -26.11 8.68
C ILE A 137 3.43 -24.63 8.55
N GLN A 138 3.97 -23.76 9.40
CA GLN A 138 3.69 -22.33 9.35
C GLN A 138 4.19 -21.66 8.07
N VAL A 139 5.30 -22.16 7.49
CA VAL A 139 5.82 -21.67 6.19
C VAL A 139 4.81 -21.93 5.08
N TRP A 140 4.19 -23.11 5.07
CA TRP A 140 3.19 -23.48 4.08
C TRP A 140 1.89 -22.67 4.25
N ILE A 141 1.44 -22.51 5.48
CA ILE A 141 0.25 -21.67 5.77
C ILE A 141 0.49 -20.23 5.30
N THR A 142 1.64 -19.65 5.65
CA THR A 142 2.00 -18.29 5.26
C THR A 142 2.14 -18.17 3.75
N GLY A 143 2.83 -19.12 3.11
CA GLY A 143 3.01 -19.14 1.65
C GLY A 143 1.68 -19.23 0.91
N PHE A 144 0.78 -20.13 1.33
CA PHE A 144 -0.56 -20.26 0.75
C PHE A 144 -1.38 -18.97 0.95
N THR A 145 -1.31 -18.38 2.13
CA THR A 145 -1.96 -17.12 2.48
C THR A 145 -1.51 -16.00 1.56
N ILE A 146 -0.18 -15.80 1.41
CA ILE A 146 0.38 -14.78 0.53
C ILE A 146 -0.05 -15.03 -0.92
N ALA A 147 0.01 -16.28 -1.39
CA ALA A 147 -0.40 -16.63 -2.75
C ALA A 147 -1.88 -16.30 -3.01
N LEU A 148 -2.76 -16.60 -2.06
CA LEU A 148 -4.19 -16.32 -2.17
C LEU A 148 -4.47 -14.81 -2.18
N VAL A 149 -3.90 -14.08 -1.21
CA VAL A 149 -4.10 -12.62 -1.09
C VAL A 149 -3.52 -11.89 -2.30
N ALA A 150 -2.30 -12.21 -2.70
CA ALA A 150 -1.64 -11.60 -3.84
C ALA A 150 -2.38 -11.87 -5.16
N SER A 151 -2.91 -13.08 -5.35
CA SER A 151 -3.69 -13.42 -6.54
C SER A 151 -5.01 -12.66 -6.60
N LEU A 152 -5.75 -12.58 -5.48
CA LEU A 152 -7.01 -11.83 -5.41
C LEU A 152 -6.77 -10.33 -5.64
N GLU A 153 -5.75 -9.76 -5.02
CA GLU A 153 -5.40 -8.35 -5.19
C GLU A 153 -5.05 -8.04 -6.64
N THR A 154 -4.20 -8.87 -7.26
CA THR A 154 -3.83 -8.72 -8.67
C THR A 154 -5.04 -8.78 -9.58
N LEU A 155 -5.93 -9.77 -9.43
CA LEU A 155 -7.12 -9.89 -10.28
C LEU A 155 -8.05 -8.68 -10.16
N LEU A 156 -8.26 -8.16 -8.94
CA LEU A 156 -9.04 -6.95 -8.70
C LEU A 156 -8.39 -5.71 -9.32
N CYS A 157 -7.07 -5.59 -9.20
CA CYS A 157 -6.31 -4.49 -9.78
C CYS A 157 -6.29 -4.55 -11.31
N VAL A 158 -6.17 -5.73 -11.90
CA VAL A 158 -6.27 -5.96 -13.35
C VAL A 158 -7.61 -5.50 -13.87
N GLU A 159 -8.72 -5.97 -13.28
CA GLU A 159 -10.07 -5.59 -13.69
C GLU A 159 -10.29 -4.07 -13.62
N ALA A 160 -9.79 -3.45 -12.53
CA ALA A 160 -9.89 -2.01 -12.38
C ALA A 160 -9.02 -1.23 -13.37
N THR A 161 -7.83 -1.75 -13.69
CA THR A 161 -6.90 -1.15 -14.67
C THR A 161 -7.42 -1.26 -16.09
N ASP A 162 -7.95 -2.42 -16.48
CA ASP A 162 -8.56 -2.64 -17.80
C ASP A 162 -9.73 -1.67 -18.07
N LYS A 163 -10.50 -1.34 -17.02
CA LYS A 163 -11.57 -0.32 -17.13
C LYS A 163 -11.04 1.09 -17.38
N LEU A 164 -9.82 1.39 -16.91
CA LEU A 164 -9.18 2.69 -17.09
C LEU A 164 -8.42 2.80 -18.43
N ASP A 165 -8.11 1.67 -19.08
CA ASP A 165 -7.35 1.67 -20.33
C ASP A 165 -8.16 2.37 -21.45
N PRO A 166 -7.63 3.43 -22.07
CA PRO A 166 -8.29 4.11 -23.18
C PRO A 166 -8.54 3.20 -24.39
N GLU A 167 -7.68 2.20 -24.59
CA GLU A 167 -7.78 1.23 -25.70
C GLU A 167 -8.70 0.04 -25.37
N LYS A 168 -9.26 -0.01 -24.13
CA LYS A 168 -10.17 -1.07 -23.66
C LYS A 168 -9.62 -2.48 -23.84
N ARG A 169 -8.30 -2.65 -23.72
CA ARG A 169 -7.66 -3.96 -23.77
C ARG A 169 -8.07 -4.79 -22.54
N VAL A 170 -8.25 -6.08 -22.75
CA VAL A 170 -8.58 -7.03 -21.69
C VAL A 170 -7.34 -7.85 -21.37
N THR A 171 -6.93 -7.83 -20.12
CA THR A 171 -5.76 -8.57 -19.64
C THR A 171 -6.10 -10.05 -19.50
N PRO A 172 -5.33 -10.97 -20.11
CA PRO A 172 -5.52 -12.39 -19.91
C PRO A 172 -5.07 -12.82 -18.49
N THR A 173 -6.03 -12.96 -17.58
CA THR A 173 -5.83 -13.14 -16.14
C THR A 173 -4.92 -14.31 -15.78
N ASN A 174 -5.03 -15.43 -16.45
CA ASN A 174 -4.15 -16.59 -16.22
C ASN A 174 -2.68 -16.28 -16.53
N ARG A 175 -2.42 -15.56 -17.63
CA ARG A 175 -1.04 -15.17 -17.98
C ARG A 175 -0.47 -14.18 -16.98
N GLU A 176 -1.30 -13.27 -16.48
CA GLU A 176 -0.91 -12.32 -15.45
C GLU A 176 -0.54 -13.02 -14.14
N LEU A 177 -1.37 -13.96 -13.68
CA LEU A 177 -1.09 -14.75 -12.48
C LEU A 177 0.18 -15.61 -12.64
N PHE A 178 0.43 -16.20 -13.81
CA PHE A 178 1.67 -16.91 -14.09
C PHE A 178 2.89 -16.00 -14.07
N ALA A 179 2.79 -14.83 -14.68
CA ALA A 179 3.88 -13.85 -14.69
C ALA A 179 4.21 -13.35 -13.26
N GLN A 180 3.18 -13.05 -12.47
CA GLN A 180 3.32 -12.67 -11.07
C GLN A 180 3.91 -13.82 -10.23
N GLY A 181 3.41 -15.04 -10.41
CA GLY A 181 3.93 -16.23 -9.70
C GLY A 181 5.42 -16.44 -9.98
N PHE A 182 5.83 -16.35 -11.25
CA PHE A 182 7.25 -16.44 -11.62
C PHE A 182 8.09 -15.31 -11.02
N GLY A 183 7.58 -14.07 -11.04
CA GLY A 183 8.23 -12.93 -10.38
C GLY A 183 8.37 -13.14 -8.87
N ASN A 184 7.36 -13.68 -8.21
CA ASN A 184 7.39 -13.99 -6.77
C ASN A 184 8.36 -15.11 -6.43
N ILE A 185 8.49 -16.12 -7.29
CA ILE A 185 9.51 -17.19 -7.12
C ILE A 185 10.92 -16.55 -7.15
N ILE A 186 11.22 -15.73 -8.15
CA ILE A 186 12.53 -15.07 -8.25
C ILE A 186 12.75 -14.16 -7.03
N SER A 187 11.75 -13.35 -6.65
CA SER A 187 11.84 -12.48 -5.48
C SER A 187 12.14 -13.27 -4.21
N GLY A 188 11.40 -14.38 -3.97
CA GLY A 188 11.64 -15.23 -2.81
C GLY A 188 13.02 -15.93 -2.80
N LEU A 189 13.55 -16.29 -3.98
CA LEU A 189 14.88 -16.90 -4.11
C LEU A 189 16.03 -15.94 -3.76
N ILE A 190 15.83 -14.64 -3.89
CA ILE A 190 16.83 -13.62 -3.56
C ILE A 190 16.55 -12.90 -2.23
N GLY A 191 15.52 -13.34 -1.49
CA GLY A 191 15.14 -12.73 -0.21
C GLY A 191 14.29 -11.47 -0.35
N GLY A 192 13.67 -11.26 -1.52
CA GLY A 192 12.80 -10.10 -1.77
C GLY A 192 11.38 -10.29 -1.21
N LEU A 193 10.64 -9.18 -1.16
CA LEU A 193 9.25 -9.17 -0.73
C LEU A 193 8.31 -9.74 -1.81
N PRO A 194 7.15 -10.29 -1.41
CA PRO A 194 6.10 -10.64 -2.35
C PRO A 194 5.62 -9.43 -3.15
N ILE A 195 5.43 -9.61 -4.45
CA ILE A 195 4.96 -8.56 -5.37
C ILE A 195 3.56 -8.84 -5.86
N THR A 196 2.77 -7.78 -5.98
CA THR A 196 1.44 -7.80 -6.57
C THR A 196 1.24 -6.59 -7.48
N GLN A 197 0.17 -6.59 -8.26
CA GLN A 197 -0.21 -5.44 -9.07
C GLN A 197 -0.82 -4.34 -8.17
N VAL A 198 -0.48 -3.07 -8.43
CA VAL A 198 -0.96 -1.92 -7.67
C VAL A 198 -1.72 -0.95 -8.58
N ILE A 199 -3.01 -0.76 -8.32
CA ILE A 199 -3.89 0.10 -9.13
C ILE A 199 -3.43 1.56 -9.19
N VAL A 200 -2.87 2.10 -8.10
CA VAL A 200 -2.44 3.50 -8.02
C VAL A 200 -1.34 3.79 -9.03
N ARG A 201 -0.32 2.92 -9.10
CA ARG A 201 0.79 3.05 -10.05
C ARG A 201 0.33 2.81 -11.49
N SER A 202 -0.53 1.80 -11.72
CA SER A 202 -1.10 1.50 -13.03
C SER A 202 -1.94 2.67 -13.55
N SER A 203 -2.78 3.26 -12.70
CA SER A 203 -3.58 4.43 -13.01
C SER A 203 -2.70 5.65 -13.37
N ALA A 204 -1.64 5.91 -12.59
CA ALA A 204 -0.71 6.99 -12.87
C ALA A 204 0.01 6.79 -14.21
N ASN A 205 0.43 5.56 -14.52
CA ASN A 205 1.05 5.21 -15.79
C ASN A 205 0.12 5.46 -16.98
N ILE A 206 -1.14 5.03 -16.88
CA ILE A 206 -2.16 5.26 -17.93
C ILE A 206 -2.41 6.76 -18.12
N GLN A 207 -2.59 7.50 -17.04
CA GLN A 207 -2.82 8.96 -17.09
C GLN A 207 -1.62 9.71 -17.69
N SER A 208 -0.40 9.20 -17.50
CA SER A 208 0.82 9.73 -18.11
C SER A 208 1.01 9.33 -19.58
N GLY A 209 0.08 8.56 -20.16
CA GLY A 209 0.13 8.12 -21.54
C GLY A 209 0.91 6.84 -21.80
N GLY A 210 1.24 6.07 -20.76
CA GLY A 210 1.91 4.78 -20.89
C GLY A 210 1.02 3.76 -21.61
N LYS A 211 1.54 3.17 -22.69
CA LYS A 211 0.79 2.23 -23.56
C LYS A 211 1.37 0.82 -23.56
N THR A 212 2.56 0.64 -23.06
CA THR A 212 3.29 -0.62 -23.14
C THR A 212 3.90 -1.03 -21.82
N LYS A 213 4.25 -2.31 -21.69
CA LYS A 213 4.96 -2.86 -20.54
C LYS A 213 6.38 -2.30 -20.34
N MET A 214 6.91 -1.58 -21.33
CA MET A 214 8.25 -0.94 -21.23
C MET A 214 8.33 0.03 -20.06
N SER A 215 7.24 0.71 -19.69
CA SER A 215 7.25 1.60 -18.53
C SER A 215 7.55 0.86 -17.23
N SER A 216 7.01 -0.35 -17.04
CA SER A 216 7.29 -1.18 -15.86
C SER A 216 8.72 -1.71 -15.85
N ILE A 217 9.24 -2.11 -17.02
CA ILE A 217 10.60 -2.62 -17.16
C ILE A 217 11.60 -1.48 -16.85
N ILE A 218 11.43 -0.31 -17.47
CA ILE A 218 12.27 0.86 -17.23
C ILE A 218 12.21 1.28 -15.76
N HIS A 219 11.01 1.26 -15.15
CA HIS A 219 10.84 1.56 -13.73
C HIS A 219 11.65 0.61 -12.84
N GLY A 220 11.63 -0.69 -13.12
CA GLY A 220 12.42 -1.67 -12.39
C GLY A 220 13.94 -1.40 -12.49
N PHE A 221 14.44 -1.10 -13.68
CA PHE A 221 15.85 -0.71 -13.88
C PHE A 221 16.19 0.61 -13.16
N LEU A 222 15.33 1.61 -13.22
CA LEU A 222 15.55 2.88 -12.52
C LEU A 222 15.57 2.69 -11.00
N LEU A 223 14.73 1.84 -10.44
CA LEU A 223 14.78 1.50 -9.01
C LEU A 223 16.10 0.85 -8.64
N LEU A 224 16.53 -0.16 -9.40
CA LEU A 224 17.83 -0.82 -9.18
C LEU A 224 18.98 0.19 -9.23
N ILE A 225 19.02 1.03 -10.24
CA ILE A 225 20.03 2.09 -10.40
C ILE A 225 19.96 3.07 -9.22
N SER A 226 18.77 3.46 -8.78
CA SER A 226 18.62 4.39 -7.66
C SER A 226 19.18 3.82 -6.36
N VAL A 227 18.90 2.55 -6.05
CA VAL A 227 19.42 1.89 -4.85
C VAL A 227 20.94 1.72 -4.92
N LEU A 228 21.50 1.53 -6.10
CA LEU A 228 22.96 1.37 -6.29
C LEU A 228 23.72 2.70 -6.24
N ILE A 229 23.16 3.76 -6.85
CA ILE A 229 23.92 5.01 -7.07
C ILE A 229 23.60 6.08 -6.02
N ILE A 230 22.36 6.15 -5.55
CA ILE A 230 21.91 7.26 -4.67
C ILE A 230 21.33 6.81 -3.31
N PRO A 231 21.77 5.68 -2.70
CA PRO A 231 21.20 5.25 -1.42
C PRO A 231 21.44 6.29 -0.31
N THR A 232 22.58 6.98 -0.33
CA THR A 232 22.87 8.07 0.61
C THR A 232 21.94 9.27 0.49
N ILE A 233 21.36 9.52 -0.69
CA ILE A 233 20.34 10.55 -0.88
C ILE A 233 18.99 10.04 -0.38
N LEU A 234 18.66 8.78 -0.67
CA LEU A 234 17.43 8.16 -0.20
C LEU A 234 17.36 8.14 1.33
N ASN A 235 18.48 7.93 2.00
CA ASN A 235 18.58 7.95 3.47
C ASN A 235 18.42 9.34 4.10
N LYS A 236 18.25 10.38 3.29
CA LYS A 236 17.91 11.73 3.77
C LYS A 236 16.42 12.05 3.66
N ILE A 237 15.60 11.10 3.25
CA ILE A 237 14.15 11.27 3.15
C ILE A 237 13.55 11.13 4.54
N PRO A 238 12.83 12.14 5.07
CA PRO A 238 12.12 12.00 6.33
C PRO A 238 10.94 11.03 6.21
N LEU A 239 10.76 10.16 7.22
CA LEU A 239 9.63 9.21 7.29
C LEU A 239 8.28 9.94 7.31
N SER A 240 8.20 11.10 7.95
CA SER A 240 7.00 11.94 7.98
C SER A 240 6.54 12.43 6.59
N VAL A 241 7.46 12.58 5.62
CA VAL A 241 7.13 12.89 4.22
C VAL A 241 6.45 11.69 3.56
N LEU A 242 6.99 10.48 3.78
CA LEU A 242 6.39 9.24 3.28
C LEU A 242 5.04 8.99 3.94
N ALA A 243 4.93 9.25 5.24
CA ALA A 243 3.67 9.18 5.97
C ALA A 243 2.62 10.13 5.37
N ALA A 244 2.97 11.38 5.04
CA ALA A 244 2.07 12.31 4.38
C ALA A 244 1.56 11.78 3.02
N ILE A 245 2.44 11.15 2.23
CA ILE A 245 2.06 10.51 0.95
C ILE A 245 1.08 9.36 1.21
N LEU A 246 1.39 8.48 2.17
CA LEU A 246 0.58 7.31 2.49
C LEU A 246 -0.77 7.68 3.14
N LEU A 247 -0.85 8.78 3.91
CA LEU A 247 -2.11 9.33 4.38
C LEU A 247 -3.05 9.69 3.22
N ILE A 248 -2.53 10.35 2.17
CA ILE A 248 -3.33 10.67 0.97
C ILE A 248 -3.74 9.39 0.22
N VAL A 249 -2.87 8.41 0.13
CA VAL A 249 -3.19 7.10 -0.50
C VAL A 249 -4.26 6.37 0.30
N GLY A 250 -4.10 6.26 1.62
CA GLY A 250 -5.06 5.66 2.53
C GLY A 250 -6.45 6.31 2.40
N TYR A 251 -6.51 7.64 2.42
CA TYR A 251 -7.75 8.39 2.22
C TYR A 251 -8.40 8.10 0.85
N LYS A 252 -7.60 8.04 -0.23
CA LYS A 252 -8.11 7.72 -1.57
C LYS A 252 -8.69 6.32 -1.67
N LEU A 253 -8.12 5.35 -0.95
CA LEU A 253 -8.61 3.96 -0.90
C LEU A 253 -9.85 3.80 0.00
N ALA A 254 -9.98 4.63 1.04
CA ALA A 254 -11.05 4.60 2.03
C ALA A 254 -12.06 5.75 1.91
N LYS A 255 -12.25 6.30 0.71
CA LYS A 255 -13.17 7.45 0.50
C LYS A 255 -14.55 7.21 1.11
N PRO A 256 -15.10 8.18 1.86
CA PRO A 256 -16.45 8.08 2.44
C PRO A 256 -17.55 7.81 1.39
N SER A 257 -17.37 8.27 0.15
CA SER A 257 -18.31 7.98 -0.96
C SER A 257 -18.49 6.49 -1.22
N LEU A 258 -17.44 5.66 -1.01
CA LEU A 258 -17.53 4.20 -1.18
C LEU A 258 -18.51 3.56 -0.20
N PHE A 259 -18.55 4.03 1.05
CA PHE A 259 -19.52 3.55 2.03
C PHE A 259 -20.94 3.91 1.62
N SER A 260 -21.15 5.15 1.16
CA SER A 260 -22.46 5.60 0.66
C SER A 260 -22.90 4.80 -0.57
N GLU A 261 -22.00 4.51 -1.49
CA GLU A 261 -22.29 3.68 -2.67
C GLU A 261 -22.65 2.24 -2.27
N MET A 262 -21.94 1.65 -1.31
CA MET A 262 -22.21 0.30 -0.84
C MET A 262 -23.56 0.20 -0.11
N ILE A 263 -23.92 1.22 0.69
CA ILE A 263 -25.24 1.31 1.32
C ILE A 263 -26.34 1.36 0.26
N LYS A 264 -26.19 2.17 -0.80
CA LYS A 264 -27.15 2.30 -1.89
C LYS A 264 -27.33 1.00 -2.69
N LYS A 265 -26.32 0.14 -2.77
CA LYS A 265 -26.39 -1.19 -3.39
C LYS A 265 -27.20 -2.20 -2.61
N GLY A 266 -27.62 -1.84 -1.39
CA GLY A 266 -28.46 -2.62 -0.52
C GLY A 266 -27.69 -3.48 0.50
N TRP A 267 -28.43 -3.88 1.54
CA TRP A 267 -27.91 -4.58 2.71
C TRP A 267 -27.10 -5.84 2.36
N LYS A 268 -27.52 -6.57 1.34
CA LYS A 268 -26.87 -7.83 0.90
C LYS A 268 -25.44 -7.65 0.41
N GLN A 269 -25.09 -6.47 -0.13
CA GLN A 269 -23.73 -6.12 -0.55
C GLN A 269 -23.00 -5.34 0.54
N PHE A 270 -23.71 -4.53 1.32
CA PHE A 270 -23.13 -3.74 2.39
C PHE A 270 -22.63 -4.59 3.56
N LEU A 271 -23.35 -5.65 3.94
CA LEU A 271 -22.99 -6.49 5.08
C LEU A 271 -21.61 -7.18 4.93
N PRO A 272 -21.31 -7.92 3.85
CA PRO A 272 -19.97 -8.48 3.67
C PRO A 272 -18.89 -7.41 3.60
N PHE A 273 -19.17 -6.26 2.97
CA PHE A 273 -18.25 -5.15 2.88
C PHE A 273 -17.89 -4.59 4.26
N ILE A 274 -18.89 -4.25 5.09
CA ILE A 274 -18.62 -3.63 6.40
C ILE A 274 -17.99 -4.62 7.38
N VAL A 275 -18.38 -5.89 7.35
CA VAL A 275 -17.77 -6.94 8.16
C VAL A 275 -16.31 -7.12 7.78
N THR A 276 -16.00 -7.15 6.49
CA THR A 276 -14.60 -7.22 6.01
C THR A 276 -13.79 -6.03 6.50
N VAL A 277 -14.32 -4.81 6.34
CA VAL A 277 -13.62 -3.58 6.75
C VAL A 277 -13.34 -3.58 8.25
N ILE A 278 -14.35 -3.86 9.07
CA ILE A 278 -14.20 -3.90 10.53
C ILE A 278 -13.19 -4.99 10.93
N ALA A 279 -13.34 -6.20 10.39
CA ALA A 279 -12.44 -7.29 10.74
C ALA A 279 -10.99 -7.00 10.35
N ILE A 280 -10.75 -6.41 9.17
CA ILE A 280 -9.40 -5.99 8.76
C ILE A 280 -8.82 -4.96 9.75
N VAL A 281 -9.58 -3.96 10.14
CA VAL A 281 -9.10 -2.85 10.99
C VAL A 281 -8.77 -3.32 12.42
N PHE A 282 -9.55 -4.24 12.96
CA PHE A 282 -9.39 -4.70 14.35
C PHE A 282 -8.60 -6.01 14.53
N THR A 283 -8.17 -6.64 13.44
CA THR A 283 -7.37 -7.87 13.51
C THR A 283 -6.17 -7.80 12.57
N ASN A 284 -6.31 -8.40 11.40
CA ASN A 284 -5.33 -8.36 10.31
C ASN A 284 -6.02 -8.58 8.96
N LEU A 285 -5.27 -8.33 7.89
CA LEU A 285 -5.76 -8.41 6.52
C LEU A 285 -6.33 -9.80 6.18
N LEU A 286 -5.63 -10.87 6.59
CA LEU A 286 -6.01 -12.24 6.27
C LEU A 286 -7.34 -12.62 6.91
N PHE A 287 -7.45 -12.42 8.23
CA PHE A 287 -8.66 -12.74 8.98
C PHE A 287 -9.86 -11.95 8.46
N GLY A 288 -9.66 -10.66 8.18
CA GLY A 288 -10.70 -9.81 7.65
C GLY A 288 -11.22 -10.24 6.27
N ILE A 289 -10.32 -10.61 5.34
CA ILE A 289 -10.71 -11.12 4.03
C ILE A 289 -11.45 -12.46 4.18
N SER A 290 -10.93 -13.37 5.00
CA SER A 290 -11.55 -14.67 5.23
C SER A 290 -12.96 -14.56 5.80
N LEU A 291 -13.14 -13.71 6.83
CA LEU A 291 -14.44 -13.47 7.44
C LEU A 291 -15.42 -12.83 6.45
N GLY A 292 -14.95 -11.84 5.67
CA GLY A 292 -15.75 -11.19 4.64
C GLY A 292 -16.20 -12.16 3.54
N LEU A 293 -15.32 -13.09 3.14
CA LEU A 293 -15.62 -14.14 2.17
C LEU A 293 -16.70 -15.11 2.70
N ILE A 294 -16.56 -15.56 3.95
CA ILE A 294 -17.54 -16.42 4.62
C ILE A 294 -18.91 -15.75 4.65
N VAL A 295 -18.98 -14.49 5.10
CA VAL A 295 -20.22 -13.71 5.13
C VAL A 295 -20.78 -13.50 3.73
N GLY A 296 -19.91 -13.23 2.73
CA GLY A 296 -20.30 -13.09 1.33
C GLY A 296 -20.94 -14.34 0.77
N VAL A 297 -20.32 -15.51 0.97
CA VAL A 297 -20.87 -16.82 0.57
C VAL A 297 -22.22 -17.06 1.24
N PHE A 298 -22.30 -16.80 2.53
CA PHE A 298 -23.56 -16.96 3.29
C PHE A 298 -24.71 -16.10 2.72
N VAL A 299 -24.43 -14.84 2.40
CA VAL A 299 -25.41 -13.93 1.76
C VAL A 299 -25.83 -14.43 0.39
N VAL A 300 -24.89 -14.97 -0.41
CA VAL A 300 -25.20 -15.56 -1.75
C VAL A 300 -26.10 -16.78 -1.61
N ILE A 301 -25.80 -17.67 -0.66
CA ILE A 301 -26.62 -18.85 -0.38
C ILE A 301 -28.05 -18.45 0.00
N ILE A 302 -28.22 -17.49 0.93
CA ILE A 302 -29.55 -16.99 1.30
C ILE A 302 -30.30 -16.43 0.07
N LYS A 303 -29.60 -15.68 -0.79
CA LYS A 303 -30.18 -15.12 -2.02
C LYS A 303 -30.63 -16.23 -2.98
N SER A 304 -29.82 -17.28 -3.12
CA SER A 304 -30.14 -18.41 -3.98
C SER A 304 -31.41 -19.14 -3.49
N PHE A 305 -31.51 -19.38 -2.20
CA PHE A 305 -32.73 -19.98 -1.63
C PHE A 305 -33.97 -19.10 -1.80
N GLN A 306 -33.85 -17.79 -1.64
CA GLN A 306 -34.96 -16.86 -1.84
C GLN A 306 -35.45 -16.82 -3.32
N ASN A 307 -34.53 -16.87 -4.30
CA ASN A 307 -34.89 -16.87 -5.71
C ASN A 307 -35.49 -18.22 -6.17
N SER A 308 -35.04 -19.34 -5.59
CA SER A 308 -35.62 -20.66 -5.88
C SER A 308 -37.09 -20.76 -5.45
N HIS A 309 -37.48 -20.02 -4.42
CA HIS A 309 -38.89 -19.99 -3.97
C HIS A 309 -39.82 -19.17 -4.89
N PHE A 310 -39.28 -18.21 -5.65
CA PHE A 310 -40.07 -17.43 -6.62
C PHE A 310 -40.38 -18.22 -7.90
N LEU A 311 -39.46 -19.05 -8.37
CA LEU A 311 -39.65 -19.90 -9.56
C LEU A 311 -40.74 -20.97 -9.36
N HIS A 312 -40.97 -21.40 -8.11
CA HIS A 312 -42.01 -22.37 -7.82
C HIS A 312 -43.43 -21.76 -7.62
N LYS A 313 -43.55 -20.43 -7.59
CA LYS A 313 -44.84 -19.73 -7.44
C LYS A 313 -45.47 -19.30 -8.78
N GLU A 314 -44.73 -19.34 -9.89
CA GLU A 314 -45.28 -19.00 -11.23
C GLU A 314 -45.86 -20.20 -11.97
N ASP A 315 -45.66 -21.44 -11.49
CA ASP A 315 -46.14 -22.68 -12.10
C ASP A 315 -47.44 -23.22 -11.45
N ASN A 316 -48.15 -22.45 -10.65
CA ASN A 316 -49.50 -22.69 -10.12
C ASN A 316 -50.39 -21.49 -10.42
#